data_b24afa4b44c3fb898c64b340f37a0d4f
#
_entry.id   b24afa4b44c3fb898c64b340f37a0d4f
#
_cell.length_a   1.000
_cell.length_b   1.000
_cell.length_c   1.000
_cell.angle_alpha   90.00
_cell.angle_beta   90.00
_cell.angle_gamma   90.00
#
_symmetry.space_group_name_H-M   'P 1'
#
loop_
_entity.id
_entity.type
_entity.pdbx_description
1 polymer ?
#
loop_
_entity_poly.entity_id
_entity_poly.type
_entity_poly.pdbx_seq_one_letter_code
_entity_poly.pdbx_strand_id
1 'polypeptide(L)'
;NKRVLIIDADMRRGYLHKYFNHDNLPGLAEYSNTQQTLDSIIKPTEIPHLDVITRGKSPVNPSELLSSAKFAAMFEQLSPMYDHIIIDTPPVLAVTDGIIISQYAGVNLVIARYAKSQMKELELTVNRFEQVGVKVNGFILNDIQRGSGGYGYGYGYNYAYGYKASKNND
;
A
#
# COMPACT_ATOMS: atom_id res chain seq x y z
N ASN A 1 13.95 -11.09 11.68
CA ASN A 1 12.63 -10.54 12.00
C ASN A 1 12.66 -9.06 11.66
N LYS A 2 11.79 -8.64 10.71
CA LYS A 2 11.64 -7.25 10.28
C LYS A 2 10.34 -6.68 10.84
N ARG A 3 10.38 -5.46 11.37
CA ARG A 3 9.18 -4.75 11.83
C ARG A 3 8.57 -4.01 10.65
N VAL A 4 7.29 -4.24 10.40
CA VAL A 4 6.56 -3.69 9.25
C VAL A 4 5.34 -2.90 9.74
N LEU A 5 5.13 -1.74 9.15
CA LEU A 5 3.91 -0.96 9.31
C LEU A 5 3.18 -0.86 7.98
N ILE A 6 1.86 -1.08 8.01
CA ILE A 6 0.99 -0.77 6.88
C ILE A 6 0.13 0.44 7.24
N ILE A 7 0.08 1.44 6.36
CA ILE A 7 -0.74 2.66 6.54
C ILE A 7 -1.83 2.68 5.47
N ASP A 8 -3.09 2.73 5.90
CA ASP A 8 -4.25 2.96 5.03
C ASP A 8 -4.37 4.47 4.73
N ALA A 9 -3.80 4.89 3.62
CA ALA A 9 -3.85 6.27 3.17
C ALA A 9 -4.89 6.50 2.05
N ASP A 10 -5.70 5.48 1.71
CA ASP A 10 -6.93 5.72 0.95
C ASP A 10 -8.01 6.31 1.88
N MET A 11 -7.92 7.61 2.11
CA MET A 11 -8.82 8.34 3.00
C MET A 11 -10.28 8.33 2.54
N ARG A 12 -10.53 7.87 1.30
CA ARG A 12 -11.86 7.85 0.68
C ARG A 12 -12.55 6.51 0.79
N ARG A 13 -11.80 5.42 0.51
CA ARG A 13 -12.33 4.05 0.40
C ARG A 13 -11.47 3.01 1.11
N GLY A 14 -10.50 3.43 1.93
CA GLY A 14 -9.61 2.53 2.65
C GLY A 14 -10.33 1.44 3.44
N TYR A 15 -9.80 0.25 3.40
CA TYR A 15 -10.45 -0.96 3.86
C TYR A 15 -9.58 -1.83 4.78
N LEU A 16 -8.33 -1.40 5.06
CA LEU A 16 -7.37 -2.21 5.81
C LEU A 16 -7.87 -2.60 7.20
N HIS A 17 -8.65 -1.72 7.86
CA HIS A 17 -9.25 -2.03 9.15
C HIS A 17 -10.07 -3.33 9.15
N LYS A 18 -10.75 -3.67 8.04
CA LYS A 18 -11.52 -4.91 7.92
C LYS A 18 -10.64 -6.13 7.68
N TYR A 19 -9.56 -5.98 6.90
CA TYR A 19 -8.62 -7.09 6.66
C TYR A 19 -7.89 -7.51 7.94
N PHE A 20 -7.62 -6.57 8.82
CA PHE A 20 -6.93 -6.84 10.10
C PHE A 20 -7.88 -6.93 11.30
N ASN A 21 -9.19 -6.95 11.07
CA ASN A 21 -10.23 -7.05 12.11
C ASN A 21 -10.08 -6.00 13.22
N HIS A 22 -9.81 -4.76 12.83
CA HIS A 22 -9.71 -3.62 13.72
C HIS A 22 -10.85 -2.63 13.54
N ASP A 23 -11.13 -1.86 14.60
CA ASP A 23 -11.93 -0.66 14.50
C ASP A 23 -11.20 0.36 13.61
N ASN A 24 -11.96 1.10 12.78
CA ASN A 24 -11.37 2.12 11.94
C ASN A 24 -10.90 3.35 12.73
N LEU A 25 -11.42 3.55 13.94
CA LEU A 25 -11.12 4.69 14.81
C LEU A 25 -10.34 4.27 16.06
N PRO A 26 -9.44 5.15 16.57
CA PRO A 26 -8.86 6.28 15.88
C PRO A 26 -7.93 5.81 14.75
N GLY A 27 -7.68 6.68 13.76
CA GLY A 27 -6.81 6.37 12.63
C GLY A 27 -6.07 7.61 12.15
N LEU A 28 -5.58 7.55 10.91
CA LEU A 28 -4.76 8.58 10.29
C LEU A 28 -5.46 9.96 10.26
N ALA A 29 -6.77 10.00 10.02
CA ALA A 29 -7.54 11.24 10.01
C ALA A 29 -7.60 11.91 11.38
N GLU A 30 -7.81 11.14 12.43
CA GLU A 30 -7.86 11.66 13.80
C GLU A 30 -6.48 12.15 14.25
N TYR A 31 -5.41 11.42 13.93
CA TYR A 31 -4.04 11.88 14.20
C TYR A 31 -3.78 13.25 13.56
N SER A 32 -4.17 13.44 12.31
CA SER A 32 -3.91 14.68 11.58
C SER A 32 -4.76 15.87 12.06
N ASN A 33 -6.00 15.64 12.46
CA ASN A 33 -6.98 16.69 12.77
C ASN A 33 -7.18 16.97 14.26
N THR A 34 -6.65 16.11 15.14
CA THR A 34 -6.85 16.24 16.59
C THR A 34 -5.52 16.21 17.35
N GLN A 35 -5.58 16.17 18.67
CA GLN A 35 -4.41 16.00 19.55
C GLN A 35 -4.06 14.51 19.77
N GLN A 36 -4.53 13.60 18.94
CA GLN A 36 -4.16 12.19 19.02
C GLN A 36 -2.65 12.01 18.85
N THR A 37 -2.07 11.12 19.67
CA THR A 37 -0.67 10.74 19.58
C THR A 37 -0.49 9.65 18.52
N LEU A 38 0.73 9.51 18.01
CA LEU A 38 1.06 8.47 17.04
C LEU A 38 0.78 7.07 17.60
N ASP A 39 1.17 6.81 18.86
CA ASP A 39 0.95 5.53 19.54
C ASP A 39 -0.52 5.14 19.64
N SER A 40 -1.43 6.13 19.71
CA SER A 40 -2.86 5.87 19.85
C SER A 40 -3.51 5.35 18.55
N ILE A 41 -2.86 5.52 17.41
CA ILE A 41 -3.36 5.12 16.09
C ILE A 41 -2.65 3.91 15.51
N ILE A 42 -1.50 3.51 16.07
CA ILE A 42 -0.79 2.28 15.70
C ILE A 42 -1.48 1.10 16.38
N LYS A 43 -1.88 0.11 15.59
CA LYS A 43 -2.61 -1.06 16.05
C LYS A 43 -1.82 -2.32 15.72
N PRO A 44 -1.49 -3.18 16.72
CA PRO A 44 -0.84 -4.45 16.45
C PRO A 44 -1.81 -5.37 15.70
N THR A 45 -1.30 -6.19 14.80
CA THR A 45 -2.10 -7.20 14.10
C THR A 45 -1.85 -8.60 14.68
N GLU A 46 -2.64 -9.60 14.25
CA GLU A 46 -2.39 -11.01 14.57
C GLU A 46 -1.11 -11.57 13.92
N ILE A 47 -0.55 -10.84 12.96
CA ILE A 47 0.68 -11.23 12.26
C ILE A 47 1.88 -10.69 13.07
N PRO A 48 2.81 -11.54 13.53
CA PRO A 48 3.96 -11.09 14.30
C PRO A 48 4.79 -10.02 13.56
N HIS A 49 5.14 -8.95 14.27
CA HIS A 49 5.93 -7.82 13.78
C HIS A 49 5.24 -6.96 12.70
N LEU A 50 3.94 -7.09 12.55
CA LEU A 50 3.15 -6.26 11.64
C LEU A 50 2.15 -5.42 12.41
N ASP A 51 2.26 -4.10 12.28
CA ASP A 51 1.31 -3.13 12.81
C ASP A 51 0.55 -2.46 11.65
N VAL A 52 -0.62 -1.90 11.95
CA VAL A 52 -1.44 -1.16 10.98
C VAL A 52 -1.89 0.19 11.53
N ILE A 53 -1.88 1.20 10.69
CA ILE A 53 -2.59 2.46 10.90
C ILE A 53 -3.79 2.47 9.95
N THR A 54 -4.98 2.51 10.50
CA THR A 54 -6.24 2.59 9.73
C THR A 54 -6.48 4.02 9.26
N ARG A 55 -7.29 4.22 8.22
CA ARG A 55 -7.54 5.56 7.66
C ARG A 55 -8.25 6.53 8.62
N GLY A 56 -9.04 5.99 9.55
CA GLY A 56 -9.90 6.80 10.40
C GLY A 56 -11.19 7.25 9.71
N LYS A 57 -11.81 8.32 10.19
CA LYS A 57 -12.99 8.93 9.59
C LYS A 57 -12.61 9.65 8.29
N SER A 58 -13.40 9.47 7.23
CA SER A 58 -13.16 10.18 5.97
C SER A 58 -13.15 11.69 6.19
N PRO A 59 -12.05 12.39 5.92
CA PRO A 59 -11.98 13.85 6.05
C PRO A 59 -12.71 14.52 4.88
N VAL A 60 -13.09 15.80 5.06
CA VAL A 60 -13.67 16.62 4.00
C VAL A 60 -12.66 16.85 2.87
N ASN A 61 -11.41 17.14 3.23
CA ASN A 61 -10.32 17.44 2.30
C ASN A 61 -9.14 16.48 2.51
N PRO A 62 -9.15 15.27 1.93
CA PRO A 62 -8.07 14.31 2.07
C PRO A 62 -6.71 14.85 1.64
N SER A 63 -6.64 15.51 0.50
CA SER A 63 -5.38 16.01 -0.06
C SER A 63 -4.71 17.07 0.82
N GLU A 64 -5.50 17.92 1.50
CA GLU A 64 -5.00 18.92 2.46
C GLU A 64 -4.37 18.23 3.68
N LEU A 65 -5.05 17.22 4.22
CA LEU A 65 -4.54 16.41 5.32
C LEU A 65 -3.21 15.76 4.97
N LEU A 66 -3.12 15.13 3.80
CA LEU A 66 -1.93 14.43 3.32
C LEU A 66 -0.76 15.38 2.98
N SER A 67 -1.05 16.64 2.70
CA SER A 67 -0.04 17.69 2.45
C SER A 67 0.37 18.44 3.72
N SER A 68 -0.19 18.10 4.88
CA SER A 68 0.07 18.81 6.12
C SER A 68 1.48 18.54 6.68
N ALA A 69 2.07 19.54 7.36
CA ALA A 69 3.33 19.35 8.06
C ALA A 69 3.29 18.23 9.11
N LYS A 70 2.12 18.02 9.74
CA LYS A 70 1.92 16.94 10.71
C LYS A 70 1.99 15.57 10.06
N PHE A 71 1.45 15.42 8.85
CA PHE A 71 1.57 14.18 8.08
C PHE A 71 3.03 13.91 7.68
N ALA A 72 3.77 14.93 7.25
CA ALA A 72 5.20 14.79 6.96
C ALA A 72 6.01 14.38 8.20
N ALA A 73 5.82 15.08 9.33
CA ALA A 73 6.51 14.79 10.59
C ALA A 73 6.19 13.38 11.16
N MET A 74 5.07 12.79 10.79
CA MET A 74 4.73 11.42 11.14
C MET A 74 5.78 10.42 10.62
N PHE A 75 6.25 10.58 9.39
CA PHE A 75 7.25 9.67 8.81
C PHE A 75 8.60 9.78 9.49
N GLU A 76 8.99 10.97 9.94
CA GLU A 76 10.22 11.16 10.74
C GLU A 76 10.16 10.38 12.06
N GLN A 77 8.99 10.31 12.68
CA GLN A 77 8.78 9.55 13.91
C GLN A 77 8.68 8.03 13.65
N LEU A 78 8.02 7.61 12.56
CA LEU A 78 7.83 6.20 12.22
C LEU A 78 9.09 5.53 11.68
N SER A 79 9.93 6.27 10.97
CA SER A 79 11.12 5.73 10.28
C SER A 79 12.10 5.00 11.19
N PRO A 80 12.40 5.45 12.44
CA PRO A 80 13.25 4.70 13.36
C PRO A 80 12.55 3.51 14.02
N MET A 81 11.22 3.42 13.95
CA MET A 81 10.43 2.39 14.61
C MET A 81 10.24 1.13 13.75
N TYR A 82 10.29 1.25 12.42
CA TYR A 82 9.98 0.18 11.48
C TYR A 82 11.08 0.00 10.42
N ASP A 83 11.35 -1.26 10.06
CA ASP A 83 12.26 -1.60 8.95
C ASP A 83 11.63 -1.30 7.58
N HIS A 84 10.30 -1.46 7.49
CA HIS A 84 9.52 -1.18 6.28
C HIS A 84 8.19 -0.52 6.63
N ILE A 85 7.85 0.52 5.88
CA ILE A 85 6.55 1.19 5.93
C ILE A 85 5.91 1.05 4.56
N ILE A 86 4.74 0.40 4.50
CA ILE A 86 3.95 0.21 3.29
C ILE A 86 2.76 1.14 3.37
N ILE A 87 2.55 1.96 2.34
CA ILE A 87 1.46 2.94 2.29
C ILE A 87 0.50 2.53 1.19
N ASP A 88 -0.72 2.15 1.57
CA ASP A 88 -1.81 1.88 0.63
C ASP A 88 -2.48 3.18 0.21
N THR A 89 -2.63 3.39 -1.10
CA THR A 89 -3.10 4.65 -1.67
C THR A 89 -4.24 4.43 -2.66
N PRO A 90 -5.13 5.41 -2.84
CA PRO A 90 -6.15 5.34 -3.89
C PRO A 90 -5.52 5.39 -5.29
N PRO A 91 -6.30 4.98 -6.34
CA PRO A 91 -5.82 5.01 -7.72
C PRO A 91 -5.37 6.41 -8.15
N VAL A 92 -4.13 6.53 -8.62
CA VAL A 92 -3.48 7.81 -9.03
C VAL A 92 -4.25 8.54 -10.14
N LEU A 93 -4.92 7.81 -11.04
CA LEU A 93 -5.71 8.43 -12.11
C LEU A 93 -7.05 8.99 -11.63
N ALA A 94 -7.54 8.55 -10.49
CA ALA A 94 -8.80 9.02 -9.92
C ALA A 94 -8.64 10.28 -9.05
N VAL A 95 -7.55 10.33 -8.26
CA VAL A 95 -7.29 11.41 -7.29
C VAL A 95 -5.78 11.69 -7.17
N THR A 96 -5.42 12.85 -6.64
CA THR A 96 -4.01 13.27 -6.49
C THR A 96 -3.35 12.72 -5.22
N ASP A 97 -4.10 12.10 -4.34
CA ASP A 97 -3.65 11.67 -3.01
C ASP A 97 -2.41 10.77 -3.09
N GLY A 98 -2.39 9.77 -4.00
CA GLY A 98 -1.23 8.90 -4.20
C GLY A 98 0.03 9.65 -4.68
N ILE A 99 -0.13 10.70 -5.47
CA ILE A 99 0.99 11.55 -5.91
C ILE A 99 1.56 12.37 -4.75
N ILE A 100 0.71 12.90 -3.87
CA ILE A 100 1.15 13.64 -2.67
C ILE A 100 1.96 12.70 -1.77
N ILE A 101 1.43 11.51 -1.51
CA ILE A 101 2.05 10.51 -0.64
C ILE A 101 3.39 10.01 -1.22
N SER A 102 3.49 9.88 -2.54
CA SER A 102 4.69 9.35 -3.21
C SER A 102 5.97 10.12 -2.89
N GLN A 103 5.84 11.39 -2.52
CA GLN A 103 6.98 12.25 -2.15
C GLN A 103 7.63 11.83 -0.82
N TYR A 104 6.93 11.09 0.02
CA TYR A 104 7.43 10.56 1.29
C TYR A 104 8.00 9.14 1.17
N ALA A 105 7.79 8.48 0.02
CA ALA A 105 8.20 7.10 -0.19
C ALA A 105 9.54 7.00 -0.94
N GLY A 106 10.45 6.14 -0.45
CA GLY A 106 11.70 5.84 -1.16
C GLY A 106 11.51 4.90 -2.37
N VAL A 107 10.39 4.16 -2.41
CA VAL A 107 10.02 3.24 -3.49
C VAL A 107 8.56 3.41 -3.83
N ASN A 108 8.24 3.66 -5.10
CA ASN A 108 6.90 3.77 -5.63
C ASN A 108 6.61 2.62 -6.61
N LEU A 109 5.62 1.79 -6.28
CA LEU A 109 5.18 0.67 -7.08
C LEU A 109 3.77 0.92 -7.60
N VAL A 110 3.54 0.70 -8.88
CA VAL A 110 2.22 0.81 -9.51
C VAL A 110 1.64 -0.58 -9.70
N ILE A 111 0.43 -0.80 -9.17
CA ILE A 111 -0.28 -2.06 -9.32
C ILE A 111 -1.16 -1.99 -10.56
N ALA A 112 -0.84 -2.81 -11.57
CA ALA A 112 -1.64 -3.02 -12.76
C ALA A 112 -2.46 -4.30 -12.62
N ARG A 113 -3.69 -4.28 -13.11
CA ARG A 113 -4.57 -5.45 -13.10
C ARG A 113 -4.61 -6.12 -14.46
N TYR A 114 -4.29 -7.43 -14.51
CA TYR A 114 -4.28 -8.21 -15.73
C TYR A 114 -5.62 -8.12 -16.48
N ALA A 115 -5.57 -7.98 -17.80
CA ALA A 115 -6.71 -7.84 -18.71
C ALA A 115 -7.69 -6.68 -18.39
N LYS A 116 -7.32 -5.76 -17.49
CA LYS A 116 -8.14 -4.58 -17.12
C LYS A 116 -7.39 -3.27 -17.28
N SER A 117 -6.16 -3.17 -16.74
CA SER A 117 -5.35 -1.95 -16.87
C SER A 117 -4.84 -1.80 -18.30
N GLN A 118 -5.01 -0.61 -18.88
CA GLN A 118 -4.56 -0.30 -20.23
C GLN A 118 -3.15 0.31 -20.19
N MET A 119 -2.33 0.03 -21.21
CA MET A 119 -0.98 0.59 -21.30
C MET A 119 -0.98 2.13 -21.24
N LYS A 120 -1.93 2.76 -21.92
CA LYS A 120 -2.09 4.21 -21.90
C LYS A 120 -2.36 4.77 -20.50
N GLU A 121 -3.08 4.06 -19.64
CA GLU A 121 -3.32 4.44 -18.25
C GLU A 121 -2.04 4.33 -17.40
N LEU A 122 -1.22 3.30 -17.67
CA LEU A 122 0.07 3.12 -17.00
C LEU A 122 1.05 4.22 -17.40
N GLU A 123 1.15 4.56 -18.69
CA GLU A 123 1.95 5.68 -19.20
C GLU A 123 1.51 7.00 -18.57
N LEU A 124 0.19 7.27 -18.52
CA LEU A 124 -0.34 8.47 -17.89
C LEU A 124 -0.04 8.51 -16.38
N THR A 125 -0.06 7.35 -15.72
CA THR A 125 0.31 7.23 -14.30
C THR A 125 1.77 7.60 -14.10
N VAL A 126 2.70 7.04 -14.88
CA VAL A 126 4.13 7.38 -14.82
C VAL A 126 4.35 8.87 -15.02
N ASN A 127 3.74 9.45 -16.06
CA ASN A 127 3.88 10.88 -16.36
C ASN A 127 3.42 11.76 -15.18
N ARG A 128 2.37 11.37 -14.45
CA ARG A 128 1.92 12.10 -13.25
C ARG A 128 2.96 12.08 -12.12
N PHE A 129 3.64 10.96 -11.91
CA PHE A 129 4.74 10.89 -10.94
C PHE A 129 5.92 11.75 -11.38
N GLU A 130 6.31 11.69 -12.65
CA GLU A 130 7.42 12.47 -13.21
C GLU A 130 7.18 13.98 -13.11
N GLN A 131 5.93 14.45 -13.30
CA GLN A 131 5.57 15.86 -13.17
C GLN A 131 5.86 16.45 -11.78
N VAL A 132 5.90 15.63 -10.73
CA VAL A 132 6.26 16.04 -9.37
C VAL A 132 7.68 15.63 -8.97
N GLY A 133 8.50 15.20 -9.94
CA GLY A 133 9.89 14.80 -9.72
C GLY A 133 10.06 13.45 -9.01
N VAL A 134 9.02 12.62 -8.99
CA VAL A 134 9.03 11.30 -8.35
C VAL A 134 9.13 10.20 -9.40
N LYS A 135 9.91 9.17 -9.11
CA LYS A 135 10.09 8.02 -10.00
C LYS A 135 9.16 6.86 -9.61
N VAL A 136 8.55 6.23 -10.61
CA VAL A 136 7.95 4.89 -10.48
C VAL A 136 9.08 3.86 -10.56
N ASN A 137 9.26 3.06 -9.49
CA ASN A 137 10.34 2.10 -9.38
C ASN A 137 10.00 0.74 -10.00
N GLY A 138 8.72 0.45 -10.19
CA GLY A 138 8.28 -0.79 -10.81
C GLY A 138 6.77 -0.94 -10.90
N PHE A 139 6.37 -2.03 -11.55
CA PHE A 139 4.98 -2.42 -11.70
C PHE A 139 4.75 -3.80 -11.11
N ILE A 140 3.59 -4.00 -10.50
CA ILE A 140 3.10 -5.30 -10.04
C ILE A 140 1.88 -5.65 -10.87
N LEU A 141 1.94 -6.77 -11.61
CA LEU A 141 0.80 -7.28 -12.35
C LEU A 141 -0.03 -8.21 -11.43
N ASN A 142 -1.21 -7.74 -11.06
CA ASN A 142 -2.13 -8.46 -10.17
C ASN A 142 -3.27 -9.13 -10.96
N ASP A 143 -4.01 -10.04 -10.32
CA ASP A 143 -5.19 -10.71 -10.86
C ASP A 143 -4.91 -11.54 -12.14
N ILE A 144 -3.76 -12.22 -12.19
CA ILE A 144 -3.42 -13.12 -13.28
C ILE A 144 -4.24 -14.41 -13.14
N GLN A 145 -5.17 -14.64 -14.05
CA GLN A 145 -5.98 -15.86 -14.07
C GLN A 145 -5.21 -17.01 -14.74
N ARG A 146 -5.04 -18.12 -14.03
CA ARG A 146 -4.50 -19.35 -14.61
C ARG A 146 -5.58 -19.98 -15.51
N GLY A 147 -5.37 -19.97 -16.82
CA GLY A 147 -6.12 -20.83 -17.73
C GLY A 147 -7.14 -20.19 -18.68
N SER A 148 -7.20 -18.88 -18.87
CA SER A 148 -8.07 -18.29 -19.92
C SER A 148 -7.26 -17.71 -21.08
N GLY A 149 -6.67 -18.55 -21.94
CA GLY A 149 -5.95 -18.05 -23.11
C GLY A 149 -5.30 -19.17 -23.89
N GLY A 150 -6.05 -19.85 -24.75
CA GLY A 150 -5.45 -20.51 -25.90
C GLY A 150 -4.83 -19.45 -26.78
N TYR A 151 -3.52 -19.46 -26.89
CA TYR A 151 -2.57 -19.23 -27.95
C TYR A 151 -1.21 -18.98 -27.31
N GLY A 152 -0.31 -19.94 -27.56
CA GLY A 152 0.96 -20.08 -26.88
C GLY A 152 1.96 -18.95 -27.20
N TYR A 153 2.62 -18.50 -26.17
CA TYR A 153 4.05 -18.33 -26.07
C TYR A 153 4.40 -18.62 -24.61
N GLY A 154 4.80 -19.88 -24.38
CA GLY A 154 5.20 -20.34 -23.05
C GLY A 154 6.57 -19.79 -22.65
N TYR A 155 6.60 -18.77 -21.83
CA TYR A 155 7.68 -18.58 -20.87
C TYR A 155 7.17 -19.04 -19.51
N GLY A 156 7.11 -20.36 -19.36
CA GLY A 156 6.82 -20.99 -18.08
C GLY A 156 8.01 -20.84 -17.14
N TYR A 157 8.03 -19.83 -16.30
CA TYR A 157 8.83 -19.88 -15.09
C TYR A 157 8.11 -20.78 -14.09
N ASN A 158 8.37 -22.10 -14.22
CA ASN A 158 7.99 -23.08 -13.22
C ASN A 158 8.90 -22.92 -11.98
N TYR A 159 8.54 -22.04 -11.05
CA TYR A 159 9.02 -22.16 -9.68
C TYR A 159 8.12 -23.15 -8.94
N ALA A 160 8.33 -24.43 -9.24
CA ALA A 160 7.82 -25.52 -8.41
C ALA A 160 8.70 -25.59 -7.14
N TYR A 161 8.31 -24.92 -6.08
CA TYR A 161 8.78 -25.28 -4.76
C TYR A 161 8.16 -26.61 -4.36
N GLY A 162 8.84 -27.70 -4.74
CA GLY A 162 8.50 -29.05 -4.33
C GLY A 162 8.85 -29.24 -2.84
N TYR A 163 7.89 -29.09 -1.95
CA TYR A 163 7.94 -29.70 -0.63
C TYR A 163 7.73 -31.21 -0.81
N LYS A 164 8.80 -31.97 -0.90
CA LYS A 164 8.74 -33.42 -0.68
C LYS A 164 8.51 -33.67 0.81
N ALA A 165 7.28 -33.99 1.18
CA ALA A 165 7.02 -34.66 2.44
C ALA A 165 7.67 -36.06 2.38
N SER A 166 8.70 -36.30 3.20
CA SER A 166 9.28 -37.61 3.41
C SER A 166 8.24 -38.46 4.19
N LYS A 167 7.66 -39.45 3.50
CA LYS A 167 7.00 -40.56 4.17
C LYS A 167 8.09 -41.47 4.72
N ASN A 168 8.26 -41.53 6.03
CA ASN A 168 8.88 -42.65 6.68
C ASN A 168 7.80 -43.74 6.81
N ASN A 169 8.03 -44.82 6.07
CA ASN A 169 7.55 -46.15 6.44
C ASN A 169 8.49 -46.69 7.50
N ASP A 170 7.98 -47.06 8.64
CA ASP A 170 8.08 -48.34 9.34
C ASP A 170 7.26 -48.28 10.63
#